data_753a2eb9e62aaf8ba4b4fcef20c07fa9
#
_entry.id   753a2eb9e62aaf8ba4b4fcef20c07fa9
#
_cell.length_a   1.000
_cell.length_b   1.000
_cell.length_c   1.000
_cell.angle_alpha   90.00
_cell.angle_beta   90.00
_cell.angle_gamma   90.00
#
_symmetry.space_group_name_H-M   'P 1'
#
loop_
_entity.id
_entity.type
_entity.pdbx_description
1 polymer ?
#
loop_
_entity_poly.entity_id
_entity_poly.type
_entity_poly.pdbx_seq_one_letter_code
_entity_poly.pdbx_strand_id
1 'polypeptide(L)'
;MSVPSPVNESLLSQGLGALGSARSWASNVLPELERFIRTADDYDLFRVNPIQYGSLVDLSEADAIELFVHAAKVGLFEMDWLLICAYCPQVAGSFRELDQVHPRFQCAFCNAINDVALDDYIQVTFTVSSGVRDIIFRHPEMLSVEDFYLRYNFSNLGSLGDIEV
;
A
#
# COMPACT_ATOMS: atom_id res chain seq x y z
N MET A 1 1.18 1.79 22.03
CA MET A 1 2.12 2.22 20.95
C MET A 1 3.00 1.03 20.62
N SER A 2 2.81 0.47 19.45
CA SER A 2 3.67 -0.62 18.98
C SER A 2 5.05 -0.05 18.66
N VAL A 3 6.11 -0.71 19.13
CA VAL A 3 7.49 -0.33 18.76
C VAL A 3 7.62 -0.64 17.27
N PRO A 4 8.07 0.33 16.44
CA PRO A 4 8.26 0.10 15.01
C PRO A 4 9.21 -1.09 14.79
N SER A 5 8.86 -1.95 13.83
CA SER A 5 9.74 -3.06 13.43
C SER A 5 11.10 -2.54 12.98
N PRO A 6 12.19 -3.26 13.24
CA PRO A 6 13.53 -2.82 12.86
C PRO A 6 13.67 -2.75 11.34
N VAL A 7 14.40 -1.75 10.87
CA VAL A 7 14.71 -1.54 9.45
C VAL A 7 16.02 -2.23 9.10
N ASN A 8 16.06 -2.91 7.96
CA ASN A 8 17.29 -3.43 7.40
C ASN A 8 18.04 -2.30 6.69
N GLU A 9 19.04 -1.74 7.37
CA GLU A 9 19.82 -0.59 6.91
C GLU A 9 20.52 -0.83 5.56
N SER A 10 21.03 -2.03 5.35
CA SER A 10 21.74 -2.39 4.12
C SER A 10 20.80 -2.38 2.91
N LEU A 11 19.64 -3.03 3.03
CA LEU A 11 18.67 -3.10 1.94
C LEU A 11 18.00 -1.74 1.71
N LEU A 12 17.70 -0.97 2.75
CA LEU A 12 17.17 0.37 2.60
C LEU A 12 18.16 1.28 1.87
N SER A 13 19.41 1.31 2.28
CA SER A 13 20.45 2.13 1.65
C SER A 13 20.69 1.73 0.19
N GLN A 14 20.75 0.42 -0.09
CA GLN A 14 20.90 -0.09 -1.46
C GLN A 14 19.70 0.32 -2.35
N GLY A 15 18.48 0.16 -1.85
CA GLY A 15 17.27 0.52 -2.59
C GLY A 15 17.17 2.02 -2.85
N LEU A 16 17.47 2.87 -1.86
CA LEU A 16 17.50 4.33 -2.02
C LEU A 16 18.58 4.77 -3.03
N GLY A 17 19.76 4.15 -2.99
CA GLY A 17 20.82 4.42 -3.95
C GLY A 17 20.42 4.05 -5.39
N ALA A 18 19.80 2.89 -5.57
CA ALA A 18 19.27 2.46 -6.87
C ALA A 18 18.13 3.36 -7.36
N LEU A 19 17.26 3.79 -6.47
CA LEU A 19 16.16 4.71 -6.76
C LEU A 19 16.68 6.08 -7.21
N GLY A 20 17.70 6.60 -6.51
CA GLY A 20 18.38 7.85 -6.87
C GLY A 20 19.09 7.80 -8.21
N SER A 21 19.53 6.61 -8.63
CA SER A 21 20.17 6.39 -9.93
C SER A 21 19.19 6.16 -11.08
N ALA A 22 17.94 5.79 -10.77
CA ALA A 22 16.92 5.45 -11.78
C ALA A 22 16.40 6.68 -12.53
N ARG A 23 16.28 7.81 -11.85
CA ARG A 23 15.93 9.12 -12.42
C ARG A 23 16.34 10.26 -11.49
N SER A 24 16.29 11.48 -12.01
CA SER A 24 16.48 12.69 -11.20
C SER A 24 15.22 13.00 -10.41
N TRP A 25 15.34 13.03 -9.08
CA TRP A 25 14.28 13.37 -8.14
C TRP A 25 14.53 14.78 -7.56
N ALA A 26 13.47 15.48 -7.14
CA ALA A 26 13.65 16.69 -6.34
C ALA A 26 14.39 16.34 -5.03
N SER A 27 15.16 17.28 -4.49
CA SER A 27 16.11 17.03 -3.41
C SER A 27 15.49 16.50 -2.11
N ASN A 28 14.21 16.76 -1.88
CA ASN A 28 13.47 16.31 -0.69
C ASN A 28 12.79 14.94 -0.85
N VAL A 29 12.64 14.42 -2.06
CA VAL A 29 11.81 13.23 -2.33
C VAL A 29 12.37 11.99 -1.67
N LEU A 30 13.64 11.68 -1.90
CA LEU A 30 14.26 10.48 -1.34
C LEU A 30 14.46 10.56 0.18
N PRO A 31 14.89 11.70 0.76
CA PRO A 31 14.93 11.85 2.22
C PRO A 31 13.56 11.71 2.90
N GLU A 32 12.48 12.22 2.28
CA GLU A 32 11.11 12.04 2.79
C GLU A 32 10.65 10.58 2.72
N LEU A 33 10.95 9.87 1.62
CA LEU A 33 10.64 8.45 1.49
C LEU A 33 11.41 7.62 2.52
N GLU A 34 12.70 7.92 2.71
CA GLU A 34 13.52 7.27 3.74
C GLU A 34 12.94 7.48 5.13
N ARG A 35 12.60 8.73 5.47
CA ARG A 35 11.96 9.07 6.74
C ARG A 35 10.65 8.31 6.92
N PHE A 36 9.81 8.26 5.89
CA PHE A 36 8.55 7.51 5.92
C PHE A 36 8.78 6.03 6.22
N ILE A 37 9.69 5.36 5.52
CA ILE A 37 10.00 3.96 5.76
C ILE A 37 10.50 3.71 7.19
N ARG A 38 11.28 4.65 7.75
CA ARG A 38 11.88 4.53 9.09
C ARG A 38 10.91 4.79 10.22
N THR A 39 10.03 5.77 10.07
CA THR A 39 9.28 6.35 11.20
C THR A 39 7.78 6.14 11.16
N ALA A 40 7.22 5.78 10.01
CA ALA A 40 5.79 5.54 9.90
C ALA A 40 5.37 4.30 10.70
N ASP A 41 4.13 4.28 11.15
CA ASP A 41 3.54 3.10 11.77
C ASP A 41 3.41 1.96 10.74
N ASP A 42 3.39 0.72 11.21
CA ASP A 42 3.28 -0.46 10.35
C ASP A 42 2.03 -0.41 9.46
N TYR A 43 0.94 0.18 9.96
CA TYR A 43 -0.28 0.37 9.17
C TYR A 43 -0.10 1.33 8.00
N ASP A 44 0.64 2.40 8.18
CA ASP A 44 0.89 3.40 7.14
C ASP A 44 1.82 2.87 6.04
N LEU A 45 2.60 1.83 6.32
CA LEU A 45 3.47 1.14 5.37
C LEU A 45 2.81 -0.07 4.70
N PHE A 46 1.57 -0.38 5.09
CA PHE A 46 0.74 -1.44 4.52
C PHE A 46 -0.27 -0.86 3.53
N ARG A 47 -0.24 -1.35 2.29
CA ARG A 47 -1.15 -0.91 1.22
C ARG A 47 -1.16 0.61 1.01
N VAL A 48 0.03 1.19 0.96
CA VAL A 48 0.22 2.63 0.74
C VAL A 48 -0.46 3.05 -0.56
N ASN A 49 -1.29 4.10 -0.47
CA ASN A 49 -1.82 4.79 -1.64
C ASN A 49 -0.85 5.91 -2.04
N PRO A 50 -0.22 5.85 -3.23
CA PRO A 50 0.74 6.86 -3.66
C PRO A 50 0.18 8.29 -3.67
N ILE A 51 -1.08 8.46 -4.04
CA ILE A 51 -1.73 9.77 -4.14
C ILE A 51 -1.88 10.39 -2.75
N GLN A 52 -2.31 9.60 -1.76
CA GLN A 52 -2.37 10.07 -0.37
C GLN A 52 -0.99 10.44 0.17
N TYR A 53 0.00 9.59 -0.08
CA TYR A 53 1.38 9.89 0.31
C TYR A 53 1.87 11.19 -0.34
N GLY A 54 1.65 11.35 -1.65
CA GLY A 54 2.01 12.57 -2.39
C GLY A 54 1.42 13.84 -1.76
N SER A 55 0.15 13.79 -1.36
CA SER A 55 -0.52 14.90 -0.68
C SER A 55 0.12 15.26 0.67
N LEU A 56 0.67 14.28 1.39
CA LEU A 56 1.35 14.52 2.68
C LEU A 56 2.74 15.17 2.53
N VAL A 57 3.41 14.92 1.41
CA VAL A 57 4.80 15.38 1.18
C VAL A 57 4.91 16.43 0.05
N ASP A 58 3.77 16.97 -0.38
CA ASP A 58 3.67 17.99 -1.44
C ASP A 58 4.28 17.54 -2.78
N LEU A 59 3.96 16.29 -3.17
CA LEU A 59 4.27 15.75 -4.49
C LEU A 59 3.03 15.75 -5.38
N SER A 60 3.23 15.96 -6.69
CA SER A 60 2.18 15.73 -7.67
C SER A 60 1.75 14.26 -7.70
N GLU A 61 0.51 13.98 -8.09
CA GLU A 61 0.02 12.61 -8.21
C GLU A 61 0.90 11.78 -9.14
N ALA A 62 1.32 12.35 -10.28
CA ALA A 62 2.19 11.68 -11.23
C ALA A 62 3.55 11.33 -10.63
N ASP A 63 4.20 12.27 -9.92
CA ASP A 63 5.50 12.04 -9.30
C ASP A 63 5.39 11.02 -8.15
N ALA A 64 4.30 11.05 -7.39
CA ALA A 64 4.07 10.10 -6.31
C ALA A 64 3.87 8.66 -6.87
N ILE A 65 3.07 8.50 -7.92
CA ILE A 65 2.89 7.20 -8.60
C ILE A 65 4.23 6.69 -9.14
N GLU A 66 4.97 7.54 -9.87
CA GLU A 66 6.29 7.17 -10.39
C GLU A 66 7.27 6.78 -9.28
N LEU A 67 7.27 7.51 -8.15
CA LEU A 67 8.11 7.20 -7.01
C LEU A 67 7.87 5.77 -6.50
N PHE A 68 6.61 5.41 -6.26
CA PHE A 68 6.28 4.08 -5.75
C PHE A 68 6.48 2.96 -6.76
N VAL A 69 6.23 3.20 -8.06
CA VAL A 69 6.54 2.23 -9.12
C VAL A 69 8.04 1.97 -9.20
N HIS A 70 8.87 3.00 -9.15
CA HIS A 70 10.33 2.84 -9.11
C HIS A 70 10.80 2.21 -7.80
N ALA A 71 10.22 2.58 -6.66
CA ALA A 71 10.52 1.99 -5.36
C ALA A 71 10.18 0.49 -5.32
N ALA A 72 9.10 0.07 -5.97
CA ALA A 72 8.78 -1.36 -6.14
C ALA A 72 9.80 -2.06 -7.05
N LYS A 73 10.19 -1.42 -8.14
CA LYS A 73 11.19 -1.97 -9.07
C LYS A 73 12.55 -2.21 -8.42
N VAL A 74 12.96 -1.37 -7.49
CA VAL A 74 14.23 -1.51 -6.76
C VAL A 74 14.12 -2.33 -5.48
N GLY A 75 12.94 -2.86 -5.16
CA GLY A 75 12.71 -3.76 -4.04
C GLY A 75 12.47 -3.10 -2.68
N LEU A 76 12.25 -1.78 -2.62
CA LEU A 76 11.86 -1.09 -1.39
C LEU A 76 10.40 -1.36 -0.99
N PHE A 77 9.53 -1.47 -1.99
CA PHE A 77 8.12 -1.80 -1.84
C PHE A 77 7.73 -2.99 -2.73
N GLU A 78 6.60 -3.58 -2.44
CA GLU A 78 5.93 -4.57 -3.27
C GLU A 78 4.59 -3.99 -3.71
N MET A 79 4.29 -4.12 -5.01
CA MET A 79 3.05 -3.65 -5.60
C MET A 79 1.99 -4.75 -5.55
N ASP A 80 0.79 -4.41 -5.10
CA ASP A 80 -0.36 -5.29 -5.03
C ASP A 80 -1.57 -4.69 -5.76
N TRP A 81 -2.30 -5.54 -6.47
CA TRP A 81 -3.58 -5.24 -7.07
C TRP A 81 -4.68 -5.71 -6.12
N LEU A 82 -5.44 -4.77 -5.55
CA LEU A 82 -6.55 -5.10 -4.65
C LEU A 82 -7.86 -5.09 -5.42
N LEU A 83 -8.62 -6.16 -5.28
CA LEU A 83 -9.99 -6.25 -5.77
C LEU A 83 -10.94 -5.87 -4.63
N ILE A 84 -11.72 -4.82 -4.84
CA ILE A 84 -12.63 -4.27 -3.83
C ILE A 84 -14.07 -4.67 -4.16
N CYS A 85 -14.82 -5.09 -3.15
CA CYS A 85 -16.24 -5.35 -3.31
C CYS A 85 -17.02 -4.04 -3.53
N ALA A 86 -17.85 -4.02 -4.58
CA ALA A 86 -18.68 -2.85 -4.91
C ALA A 86 -19.76 -2.52 -3.87
N TYR A 87 -20.10 -3.48 -3.02
CA TYR A 87 -21.24 -3.36 -2.10
C TYR A 87 -20.83 -3.13 -0.64
N CYS A 88 -19.70 -3.68 -0.20
CA CYS A 88 -19.27 -3.59 1.20
C CYS A 88 -17.84 -3.09 1.40
N PRO A 89 -17.25 -2.37 0.47
CA PRO A 89 -15.86 -1.96 0.21
C PRO A 89 -14.75 -2.82 0.86
N GLN A 90 -15.02 -4.10 1.08
CA GLN A 90 -14.03 -5.04 1.60
C GLN A 90 -13.05 -5.44 0.50
N VAL A 91 -11.81 -5.67 0.88
CA VAL A 91 -10.79 -6.28 0.01
C VAL A 91 -11.17 -7.75 -0.23
N ALA A 92 -11.67 -8.02 -1.43
CA ALA A 92 -12.08 -9.37 -1.84
C ALA A 92 -10.90 -10.23 -2.27
N GLY A 93 -9.80 -9.61 -2.70
CA GLY A 93 -8.57 -10.30 -3.08
C GLY A 93 -7.41 -9.34 -3.23
N SER A 94 -6.20 -9.89 -3.11
CA SER A 94 -4.93 -9.19 -3.34
C SER A 94 -4.09 -10.04 -4.29
N PHE A 95 -3.60 -9.44 -5.36
CA PHE A 95 -2.91 -10.13 -6.45
C PHE A 95 -1.62 -9.41 -6.81
N ARG A 96 -0.59 -10.16 -7.16
CA ARG A 96 0.69 -9.63 -7.65
C ARG A 96 0.65 -9.23 -9.12
N GLU A 97 -0.20 -9.89 -9.89
CA GLU A 97 -0.32 -9.71 -11.33
C GLU A 97 -1.79 -9.49 -11.70
N LEU A 98 -2.03 -8.56 -12.63
CA LEU A 98 -3.38 -8.16 -13.04
C LEU A 98 -4.14 -9.29 -13.75
N ASP A 99 -3.44 -10.19 -14.44
CA ASP A 99 -4.03 -11.33 -15.13
C ASP A 99 -4.65 -12.38 -14.18
N GLN A 100 -4.31 -12.34 -12.89
CA GLN A 100 -4.88 -13.18 -11.85
C GLN A 100 -6.23 -12.67 -11.35
N VAL A 101 -6.61 -11.44 -11.73
CA VAL A 101 -7.86 -10.81 -11.27
C VAL A 101 -9.03 -11.30 -12.12
N HIS A 102 -10.01 -11.91 -11.46
CA HIS A 102 -11.26 -12.31 -12.10
C HIS A 102 -12.33 -11.24 -11.89
N PRO A 103 -12.90 -10.65 -12.97
CA PRO A 103 -13.86 -9.55 -12.86
C PRO A 103 -15.18 -9.97 -12.21
N ARG A 104 -15.51 -11.26 -12.25
CA ARG A 104 -16.71 -11.79 -11.61
C ARG A 104 -16.34 -12.66 -10.41
N PHE A 105 -16.81 -12.22 -9.23
CA PHE A 105 -16.54 -12.92 -7.97
C PHE A 105 -17.70 -12.75 -6.98
N GLN A 106 -17.80 -13.68 -6.05
CA GLN A 106 -18.70 -13.57 -4.90
C GLN A 106 -17.93 -13.07 -3.68
N CYS A 107 -18.39 -11.99 -3.09
CA CYS A 107 -17.75 -11.44 -1.89
C CYS A 107 -17.98 -12.39 -0.70
N ALA A 108 -16.91 -12.81 -0.05
CA ALA A 108 -17.00 -13.71 1.11
C ALA A 108 -17.65 -13.04 2.34
N PHE A 109 -17.66 -11.71 2.41
CA PHE A 109 -18.18 -10.97 3.54
C PHE A 109 -19.68 -10.66 3.41
N CYS A 110 -20.10 -9.98 2.34
CA CYS A 110 -21.49 -9.59 2.13
C CYS A 110 -22.27 -10.55 1.22
N ASN A 111 -21.63 -11.59 0.69
CA ASN A 111 -22.18 -12.59 -0.20
C ASN A 111 -22.70 -12.06 -1.55
N ALA A 112 -22.48 -10.79 -1.86
CA ALA A 112 -22.89 -10.19 -3.13
C ALA A 112 -22.06 -10.73 -4.30
N ILE A 113 -22.74 -10.95 -5.44
CA ILE A 113 -22.06 -11.25 -6.69
C ILE A 113 -21.63 -9.94 -7.33
N ASN A 114 -20.33 -9.78 -7.52
CA ASN A 114 -19.73 -8.66 -8.20
C ASN A 114 -19.45 -9.04 -9.66
N ASP A 115 -19.80 -8.15 -10.57
CA ASP A 115 -19.45 -8.20 -11.99
C ASP A 115 -18.85 -6.82 -12.30
N VAL A 116 -17.57 -6.68 -12.05
CA VAL A 116 -16.91 -5.36 -12.00
C VAL A 116 -16.16 -5.08 -13.29
N ALA A 117 -16.35 -3.87 -13.81
CA ALA A 117 -15.39 -3.31 -14.75
C ALA A 117 -14.06 -3.08 -14.01
N LEU A 118 -12.96 -3.47 -14.63
CA LEU A 118 -11.63 -3.45 -14.01
C LEU A 118 -11.23 -2.08 -13.48
N ASP A 119 -11.75 -0.99 -14.04
CA ASP A 119 -11.34 0.37 -13.74
C ASP A 119 -11.92 0.92 -12.42
N ASP A 120 -13.06 0.40 -11.96
CA ASP A 120 -13.79 1.00 -10.84
C ASP A 120 -13.49 0.35 -9.48
N TYR A 121 -13.06 -0.92 -9.47
CA TYR A 121 -12.95 -1.72 -8.23
C TYR A 121 -11.59 -2.39 -8.06
N ILE A 122 -10.60 -1.98 -8.83
CA ILE A 122 -9.21 -2.39 -8.66
C ILE A 122 -8.40 -1.20 -8.17
N GLN A 123 -7.72 -1.42 -7.06
CA GLN A 123 -6.81 -0.44 -6.45
C GLN A 123 -5.38 -0.97 -6.51
N VAL A 124 -4.45 -0.11 -6.95
CA VAL A 124 -3.02 -0.39 -6.85
C VAL A 124 -2.48 0.17 -5.56
N THR A 125 -1.81 -0.66 -4.78
CA THR A 125 -1.22 -0.27 -3.51
C THR A 125 0.21 -0.79 -3.40
N PHE A 126 0.96 -0.22 -2.48
CA PHE A 126 2.35 -0.56 -2.25
C PHE A 126 2.59 -0.86 -0.78
N THR A 127 3.13 -2.02 -0.50
CA THR A 127 3.50 -2.42 0.86
C THR A 127 5.01 -2.48 0.98
N VAL A 128 5.58 -1.94 2.06
CA VAL A 128 7.02 -2.02 2.28
C VAL A 128 7.50 -3.47 2.20
N SER A 129 8.61 -3.71 1.51
CA SER A 129 9.17 -5.06 1.36
C SER A 129 9.57 -5.63 2.72
N SER A 130 9.24 -6.89 2.98
CA SER A 130 9.56 -7.57 4.25
C SER A 130 11.05 -7.62 4.53
N GLY A 131 11.88 -7.68 3.48
CA GLY A 131 13.32 -7.61 3.60
C GLY A 131 13.85 -6.26 4.08
N VAL A 132 13.14 -5.16 3.80
CA VAL A 132 13.47 -3.80 4.23
C VAL A 132 12.95 -3.53 5.65
N ARG A 133 11.67 -3.80 5.87
CA ARG A 133 11.03 -3.68 7.18
C ARG A 133 9.85 -4.66 7.27
N ASP A 134 9.95 -5.63 8.17
CA ASP A 134 8.91 -6.64 8.37
C ASP A 134 7.82 -6.09 9.29
N ILE A 135 6.71 -5.66 8.70
CA ILE A 135 5.58 -5.06 9.41
C ILE A 135 4.56 -6.11 9.86
N ILE A 136 3.86 -5.86 10.96
CA ILE A 136 2.89 -6.81 11.54
C ILE A 136 1.75 -7.15 10.56
N PHE A 137 1.38 -6.25 9.65
CA PHE A 137 0.33 -6.49 8.66
C PHE A 137 0.68 -7.53 7.58
N ARG A 138 1.93 -8.00 7.53
CA ARG A 138 2.32 -9.18 6.76
C ARG A 138 2.03 -10.51 7.46
N HIS A 139 1.66 -10.44 8.73
CA HIS A 139 1.37 -11.56 9.62
C HIS A 139 -0.07 -11.43 10.17
N PRO A 140 -1.10 -11.58 9.30
CA PRO A 140 -2.49 -11.32 9.69
C PRO A 140 -2.95 -12.20 10.86
N GLU A 141 -2.34 -13.36 11.06
CA GLU A 141 -2.58 -14.25 12.19
C GLU A 141 -2.11 -13.67 13.54
N MET A 142 -1.27 -12.65 13.52
CA MET A 142 -0.75 -11.97 14.71
C MET A 142 -1.48 -10.64 15.00
N LEU A 143 -2.36 -10.22 14.12
CA LEU A 143 -3.12 -8.98 14.30
C LEU A 143 -4.13 -9.12 15.44
N SER A 144 -4.42 -8.00 16.11
CA SER A 144 -5.59 -7.92 16.98
C SER A 144 -6.87 -8.15 16.16
N VAL A 145 -7.95 -8.57 16.82
CA VAL A 145 -9.25 -8.74 16.16
C VAL A 145 -9.71 -7.43 15.51
N GLU A 146 -9.48 -6.31 16.19
CA GLU A 146 -9.81 -4.98 15.67
C GLU A 146 -9.00 -4.63 14.42
N ASP A 147 -7.67 -4.79 14.46
CA ASP A 147 -6.80 -4.51 13.30
C ASP A 147 -7.11 -5.42 12.12
N PHE A 148 -7.40 -6.71 12.38
CA PHE A 148 -7.77 -7.66 11.34
C PHE A 148 -9.09 -7.26 10.65
N TYR A 149 -10.13 -6.93 11.41
CA TYR A 149 -11.42 -6.58 10.82
C TYR A 149 -11.47 -5.15 10.25
N LEU A 150 -10.88 -4.16 10.91
CA LEU A 150 -11.02 -2.77 10.50
C LEU A 150 -9.93 -2.29 9.55
N ARG A 151 -8.73 -2.85 9.62
CA ARG A 151 -7.57 -2.36 8.86
C ARG A 151 -7.08 -3.32 7.80
N TYR A 152 -7.08 -4.61 8.08
CA TYR A 152 -6.60 -5.60 7.12
C TYR A 152 -7.64 -5.94 6.06
N ASN A 153 -8.92 -6.11 6.44
CA ASN A 153 -9.98 -6.51 5.51
C ASN A 153 -10.57 -5.35 4.69
N PHE A 154 -10.33 -4.10 5.10
CA PHE A 154 -10.81 -2.94 4.34
C PHE A 154 -9.65 -2.21 3.70
N SER A 155 -9.86 -1.69 2.49
CA SER A 155 -8.86 -0.87 1.84
C SER A 155 -8.77 0.49 2.55
N ASN A 156 -7.57 1.09 2.56
CA ASN A 156 -7.36 2.50 2.90
C ASN A 156 -7.94 3.40 1.80
N LEU A 157 -9.23 3.28 1.54
CA LEU A 157 -9.97 4.29 0.80
C LEU A 157 -10.02 5.52 1.71
N GLY A 158 -9.21 6.51 1.40
CA GLY A 158 -9.00 7.76 2.09
C GLY A 158 -9.85 7.98 3.35
N SER A 159 -9.34 8.59 4.37
CA SER A 159 -10.04 8.80 5.65
C SER A 159 -11.55 8.85 5.44
N LEU A 160 -12.30 8.04 6.17
CA LEU A 160 -13.76 8.11 6.30
C LEU A 160 -14.22 9.51 6.84
N GLY A 161 -13.63 10.58 6.29
CA GLY A 161 -13.78 11.95 6.72
C GLY A 161 -14.98 12.68 6.13
N ASP A 162 -15.73 12.08 5.22
CA ASP A 162 -16.86 12.76 4.57
C ASP A 162 -18.08 11.83 4.36
N ILE A 163 -18.44 11.07 5.39
CA ILE A 163 -19.82 10.59 5.47
C ILE A 163 -20.54 11.52 6.44
N GLU A 164 -21.00 12.66 5.93
CA GLU A 164 -22.10 13.38 6.58
C GLU A 164 -23.34 12.47 6.50
N VAL A 165 -23.84 12.11 7.68
CA VAL A 165 -25.13 11.43 7.88
C VAL A 165 -26.25 12.44 7.71
#